data_4ab1e603f1fc1b4a29b26a0035a83d85
#
_entry.id   4ab1e603f1fc1b4a29b26a0035a83d85
#
_cell.length_a   1.000
_cell.length_b   1.000
_cell.length_c   1.000
_cell.angle_alpha   90.00
_cell.angle_beta   90.00
_cell.angle_gamma   90.00
#
_symmetry.space_group_name_H-M   'P 1'
#
loop_
_entity.id
_entity.type
_entity.pdbx_description
1 polymer ?
#
loop_
_entity_poly.entity_id
_entity_poly.type
_entity_poly.pdbx_seq_one_letter_code
_entity_poly.pdbx_strand_id
1 'polypeptide(L)'
;MRTCTPARPLPAALSIALVLALATVIAPAPAAAQTQFAPYYGKNAIRYDHFKWHTYQTDHFEIYYYPEIEPHLERMAGYAESAYQHISSELKHDLAAKVPLILFQTGAEFYQQNVIPGAAQEGVGAFAEPSRYRILMPMDEPPDLLYGLIVHELTHIFQFDIIPTSLIRNTTPLW
;
A
#
# COMPACT_ATOMS: atom_id res chain seq x y z
N MET A 1 -66.71 -17.61 -48.88
CA MET A 1 -65.30 -17.63 -49.34
C MET A 1 -64.71 -16.28 -48.98
N ARG A 2 -63.77 -16.21 -47.98
CA ARG A 2 -63.09 -14.96 -47.64
C ARG A 2 -61.74 -14.99 -48.38
N THR A 3 -61.56 -14.04 -49.29
CA THR A 3 -60.31 -13.88 -50.05
C THR A 3 -59.26 -13.23 -49.12
N CYS A 4 -58.23 -14.00 -48.85
CA CYS A 4 -57.07 -13.50 -48.07
C CYS A 4 -56.19 -12.68 -49.04
N THR A 5 -56.12 -11.39 -48.89
CA THR A 5 -55.24 -10.51 -49.68
C THR A 5 -53.81 -10.64 -49.13
N PRO A 6 -52.79 -10.97 -49.94
CA PRO A 6 -51.40 -11.05 -49.42
C PRO A 6 -50.89 -9.66 -49.04
N ALA A 7 -50.25 -9.56 -47.89
CA ALA A 7 -49.61 -8.33 -47.44
C ALA A 7 -48.47 -7.93 -48.43
N ARG A 8 -48.52 -6.69 -48.88
CA ARG A 8 -47.48 -6.12 -49.77
C ARG A 8 -46.15 -6.04 -48.99
N PRO A 9 -45.04 -6.51 -49.56
CA PRO A 9 -43.75 -6.35 -48.95
C PRO A 9 -43.38 -4.87 -48.86
N LEU A 10 -42.84 -4.45 -47.73
CA LEU A 10 -42.29 -3.10 -47.51
C LEU A 10 -41.15 -2.84 -48.50
N PRO A 11 -41.03 -1.61 -49.04
CA PRO A 11 -39.93 -1.28 -49.95
C PRO A 11 -38.60 -1.45 -49.23
N ALA A 12 -37.61 -2.00 -49.88
CA ALA A 12 -36.28 -2.35 -49.32
C ALA A 12 -35.62 -1.16 -48.56
N ALA A 13 -35.84 0.06 -49.07
CA ALA A 13 -35.36 1.28 -48.39
C ALA A 13 -35.97 1.50 -47.01
N LEU A 14 -37.22 1.15 -46.82
CA LEU A 14 -37.91 1.31 -45.51
C LEU A 14 -37.43 0.23 -44.49
N SER A 15 -37.14 -0.97 -44.98
CA SER A 15 -36.60 -2.06 -44.17
C SER A 15 -35.18 -1.75 -43.71
N ILE A 16 -34.34 -1.19 -44.56
CA ILE A 16 -32.97 -0.78 -44.24
C ILE A 16 -32.99 0.36 -43.20
N ALA A 17 -33.86 1.36 -43.41
CA ALA A 17 -34.01 2.48 -42.44
C ALA A 17 -34.47 2.00 -41.04
N LEU A 18 -35.38 1.02 -41.00
CA LEU A 18 -35.86 0.45 -39.74
C LEU A 18 -34.75 -0.35 -39.02
N VAL A 19 -33.94 -1.11 -39.75
CA VAL A 19 -32.81 -1.85 -39.18
C VAL A 19 -31.72 -0.90 -38.64
N LEU A 20 -31.41 0.18 -39.37
CA LEU A 20 -30.47 1.21 -38.90
C LEU A 20 -30.98 1.94 -37.66
N ALA A 21 -32.28 2.28 -37.63
CA ALA A 21 -32.89 2.92 -36.45
C ALA A 21 -32.89 1.98 -35.22
N LEU A 22 -33.13 0.68 -35.42
CA LEU A 22 -33.11 -0.31 -34.37
C LEU A 22 -31.67 -0.55 -33.84
N ALA A 23 -30.67 -0.51 -34.71
CA ALA A 23 -29.26 -0.66 -34.35
C ALA A 23 -28.75 0.49 -33.45
N THR A 24 -29.27 1.71 -33.61
CA THR A 24 -28.91 2.86 -32.75
C THR A 24 -29.52 2.77 -31.38
N VAL A 25 -30.66 2.09 -31.23
CA VAL A 25 -31.32 1.91 -29.89
C VAL A 25 -30.65 0.82 -29.06
N ILE A 26 -30.02 -0.16 -29.77
CA ILE A 26 -29.36 -1.32 -29.12
C ILE A 26 -27.86 -1.05 -28.88
N ALA A 27 -27.30 0.05 -29.42
CA ALA A 27 -25.93 0.41 -29.15
C ALA A 27 -25.72 0.57 -27.63
N PRO A 28 -24.81 -0.21 -27.01
CA PRO A 28 -24.54 -0.04 -25.58
C PRO A 28 -24.03 1.38 -25.37
N ALA A 29 -24.64 2.10 -24.43
CA ALA A 29 -24.11 3.38 -23.98
C ALA A 29 -22.64 3.15 -23.54
N PRO A 30 -21.72 4.06 -23.88
CA PRO A 30 -20.35 3.94 -23.38
C PRO A 30 -20.46 3.83 -21.87
N ALA A 31 -20.08 2.68 -21.33
CA ALA A 31 -19.92 2.52 -19.89
C ALA A 31 -18.87 3.55 -19.48
N ALA A 32 -19.29 4.66 -18.90
CA ALA A 32 -18.38 5.53 -18.19
C ALA A 32 -17.77 4.63 -17.12
N ALA A 33 -16.54 4.19 -17.36
CA ALA A 33 -15.76 3.54 -16.34
C ALA A 33 -15.77 4.51 -15.16
N GLN A 34 -16.53 4.17 -14.14
CA GLN A 34 -16.46 4.89 -12.87
C GLN A 34 -15.04 4.62 -12.39
N THR A 35 -14.12 5.51 -12.75
CA THR A 35 -12.89 5.63 -11.99
C THR A 35 -13.37 5.81 -10.57
N GLN A 36 -13.12 4.81 -9.73
CA GLN A 36 -13.26 5.00 -8.30
C GLN A 36 -12.34 6.17 -7.95
N PHE A 37 -12.90 7.35 -7.99
CA PHE A 37 -12.28 8.51 -7.40
C PHE A 37 -12.32 8.25 -5.89
N ALA A 38 -11.35 7.49 -5.40
CA ALA A 38 -11.07 7.46 -3.99
C ALA A 38 -10.65 8.90 -3.66
N PRO A 39 -11.46 9.65 -2.92
CA PRO A 39 -11.09 11.01 -2.59
C PRO A 39 -9.81 10.93 -1.78
N TYR A 40 -8.73 11.43 -2.36
CA TYR A 40 -7.39 11.49 -1.76
C TYR A 40 -7.38 12.41 -0.51
N TYR A 41 -8.50 13.05 -0.24
CA TYR A 41 -8.65 14.03 0.82
C TYR A 41 -9.54 13.50 1.93
N GLY A 42 -9.01 13.48 3.14
CA GLY A 42 -9.80 13.48 4.35
C GLY A 42 -10.16 12.13 4.96
N LYS A 43 -9.52 11.03 4.58
CA LYS A 43 -9.62 9.79 5.36
C LYS A 43 -8.41 9.62 6.26
N ASN A 44 -8.32 10.47 7.27
CA ASN A 44 -7.46 10.12 8.40
C ASN A 44 -8.04 8.87 9.05
N ALA A 45 -7.21 7.87 9.30
CA ALA A 45 -7.59 6.75 10.13
C ALA A 45 -8.02 7.29 11.51
N ILE A 46 -9.16 6.79 12.01
CA ILE A 46 -9.62 7.18 13.34
C ILE A 46 -8.66 6.53 14.32
N ARG A 47 -8.03 7.35 15.15
CA ARG A 47 -7.16 6.86 16.20
C ARG A 47 -8.00 6.65 17.47
N TYR A 48 -8.11 5.42 17.91
CA TYR A 48 -8.82 5.04 19.15
C TYR A 48 -7.89 5.01 20.35
N ASP A 49 -6.60 4.74 20.12
CA ASP A 49 -5.60 4.54 21.15
C ASP A 49 -4.72 5.78 21.35
N HIS A 50 -4.34 6.03 22.59
CA HIS A 50 -3.43 7.10 23.00
C HIS A 50 -2.15 6.48 23.56
N PHE A 51 -1.12 6.42 22.75
CA PHE A 51 0.16 5.84 23.15
C PHE A 51 1.03 6.85 23.91
N LYS A 52 1.65 6.42 24.99
CA LYS A 52 2.73 7.15 25.68
C LYS A 52 4.06 6.73 25.08
N TRP A 53 4.46 7.42 24.03
CA TRP A 53 5.68 7.09 23.30
C TRP A 53 6.93 7.32 24.15
N HIS A 54 7.81 6.33 24.14
CA HIS A 54 9.16 6.34 24.67
C HIS A 54 10.13 6.09 23.52
N THR A 55 11.42 6.41 23.77
CA THR A 55 12.47 6.21 22.77
C THR A 55 13.59 5.37 23.36
N TYR A 56 14.05 4.38 22.62
CA TYR A 56 15.21 3.56 22.95
C TYR A 56 16.26 3.71 21.83
N GLN A 57 17.51 4.02 22.20
CA GLN A 57 18.58 4.25 21.25
C GLN A 57 19.49 3.03 21.16
N THR A 58 19.79 2.59 19.94
CA THR A 58 20.84 1.61 19.63
C THR A 58 21.92 2.27 18.77
N ASP A 59 22.88 1.52 18.25
CA ASP A 59 23.94 2.08 17.41
C ASP A 59 23.38 2.65 16.10
N HIS A 60 22.44 1.94 15.46
CA HIS A 60 21.90 2.33 14.15
C HIS A 60 20.41 2.69 14.15
N PHE A 61 19.71 2.54 15.27
CA PHE A 61 18.27 2.81 15.34
C PHE A 61 17.89 3.77 16.46
N GLU A 62 16.77 4.47 16.23
CA GLU A 62 15.97 5.15 17.23
C GLU A 62 14.61 4.47 17.29
N ILE A 63 14.40 3.62 18.31
CA ILE A 63 13.21 2.78 18.44
C ILE A 63 12.15 3.50 19.25
N TYR A 64 10.99 3.75 18.64
CA TYR A 64 9.82 4.33 19.28
C TYR A 64 8.89 3.22 19.74
N TYR A 65 8.56 3.21 21.01
CA TYR A 65 7.76 2.18 21.65
C TYR A 65 6.88 2.79 22.75
N TYR A 66 5.98 2.02 23.33
CA TYR A 66 5.19 2.37 24.51
C TYR A 66 5.24 1.22 25.54
N PRO A 67 4.81 1.41 26.81
CA PRO A 67 5.11 0.47 27.90
C PRO A 67 4.71 -0.98 27.66
N GLU A 68 3.65 -1.23 26.89
CA GLU A 68 3.17 -2.58 26.55
C GLU A 68 4.18 -3.36 25.69
N ILE A 69 5.04 -2.65 24.96
CA ILE A 69 6.08 -3.21 24.09
C ILE A 69 7.38 -3.49 24.86
N GLU A 70 7.61 -2.85 25.99
CA GLU A 70 8.88 -2.87 26.73
C GLU A 70 9.44 -4.29 26.97
N PRO A 71 8.62 -5.33 27.29
CA PRO A 71 9.14 -6.70 27.48
C PRO A 71 9.79 -7.32 26.24
N HIS A 72 9.50 -6.78 25.04
CA HIS A 72 9.99 -7.27 23.76
C HIS A 72 11.07 -6.39 23.14
N LEU A 73 11.35 -5.25 23.73
CA LEU A 73 12.18 -4.18 23.17
C LEU A 73 13.61 -4.64 22.85
N GLU A 74 14.27 -5.33 23.80
CA GLU A 74 15.64 -5.82 23.60
C GLU A 74 15.73 -6.81 22.42
N ARG A 75 14.73 -7.67 22.28
CA ARG A 75 14.68 -8.62 21.18
C ARG A 75 14.53 -7.90 19.84
N MET A 76 13.62 -6.92 19.75
CA MET A 76 13.40 -6.14 18.52
C MET A 76 14.64 -5.31 18.18
N ALA A 77 15.30 -4.72 19.17
CA ALA A 77 16.58 -4.02 18.99
C ALA A 77 17.67 -4.95 18.45
N GLY A 78 17.77 -6.16 19.01
CA GLY A 78 18.70 -7.17 18.54
C GLY A 78 18.44 -7.61 17.09
N TYR A 79 17.18 -7.78 16.72
CA TYR A 79 16.80 -8.09 15.34
C TYR A 79 17.15 -6.95 14.38
N ALA A 80 16.85 -5.71 14.75
CA ALA A 80 17.14 -4.54 13.94
C ALA A 80 18.65 -4.39 13.70
N GLU A 81 19.45 -4.46 14.75
CA GLU A 81 20.92 -4.36 14.63
C GLU A 81 21.52 -5.51 13.82
N SER A 82 21.04 -6.75 14.02
CA SER A 82 21.48 -7.91 13.23
C SER A 82 21.13 -7.75 11.75
N ALA A 83 19.93 -7.26 11.44
CA ALA A 83 19.51 -6.98 10.06
C ALA A 83 20.36 -5.87 9.44
N TYR A 84 20.67 -4.81 10.18
CA TYR A 84 21.52 -3.72 9.71
C TYR A 84 22.91 -4.24 9.32
N GLN A 85 23.57 -4.98 10.23
CA GLN A 85 24.89 -5.54 9.97
C GLN A 85 24.91 -6.45 8.75
N HIS A 86 23.86 -7.27 8.59
CA HIS A 86 23.73 -8.15 7.44
C HIS A 86 23.66 -7.34 6.12
N ILE A 87 22.71 -6.39 6.02
CA ILE A 87 22.47 -5.61 4.81
C ILE A 87 23.66 -4.68 4.50
N SER A 88 24.20 -3.98 5.52
CA SER A 88 25.36 -3.10 5.36
C SER A 88 26.55 -3.86 4.82
N SER A 89 26.82 -5.07 5.34
CA SER A 89 27.94 -5.91 4.86
C SER A 89 27.76 -6.39 3.43
N GLU A 90 26.53 -6.72 3.02
CA GLU A 90 26.23 -7.18 1.66
C GLU A 90 26.31 -6.03 0.64
N LEU A 91 25.69 -4.89 0.98
CA LEU A 91 25.67 -3.72 0.10
C LEU A 91 26.95 -2.89 0.16
N LYS A 92 27.84 -3.15 1.15
CA LYS A 92 29.04 -2.35 1.44
C LYS A 92 28.73 -0.86 1.57
N HIS A 93 27.65 -0.58 2.28
CA HIS A 93 27.11 0.75 2.47
C HIS A 93 26.62 0.92 3.91
N ASP A 94 26.91 2.07 4.51
CA ASP A 94 26.43 2.44 5.84
C ASP A 94 25.55 3.67 5.74
N LEU A 95 24.44 3.67 6.49
CA LEU A 95 23.54 4.80 6.55
C LEU A 95 24.16 5.92 7.39
N ALA A 96 24.03 7.16 6.92
CA ALA A 96 24.62 8.33 7.61
C ALA A 96 23.89 8.72 8.90
N ALA A 97 22.64 8.30 9.08
CA ALA A 97 21.80 8.61 10.23
C ALA A 97 21.12 7.37 10.77
N LYS A 98 20.76 7.40 12.06
CA LYS A 98 19.96 6.35 12.67
C LYS A 98 18.59 6.24 12.03
N VAL A 99 18.11 5.01 11.88
CA VAL A 99 16.79 4.71 11.32
C VAL A 99 15.74 4.74 12.43
N PRO A 100 14.71 5.61 12.34
CA PRO A 100 13.58 5.55 13.25
C PRO A 100 12.76 4.28 13.01
N LEU A 101 12.61 3.46 14.05
CA LEU A 101 11.81 2.24 14.03
C LEU A 101 10.63 2.40 14.99
N ILE A 102 9.41 2.49 14.44
CA ILE A 102 8.19 2.69 15.20
C ILE A 102 7.49 1.35 15.36
N LEU A 103 7.39 0.88 16.59
CA LEU A 103 6.79 -0.41 16.94
C LEU A 103 5.34 -0.23 17.41
N PHE A 104 4.45 -1.08 16.94
CA PHE A 104 3.09 -1.23 17.42
C PHE A 104 2.91 -2.63 17.99
N GLN A 105 2.12 -2.79 19.05
CA GLN A 105 1.91 -4.10 19.66
C GLN A 105 1.14 -5.01 18.71
N THR A 106 0.15 -4.47 18.02
CA THR A 106 -0.75 -5.23 17.14
C THR A 106 -0.92 -4.58 15.75
N GLY A 107 -1.31 -5.39 14.77
CA GLY A 107 -1.70 -4.90 13.45
C GLY A 107 -2.87 -3.92 13.51
N ALA A 108 -3.84 -4.11 14.43
CA ALA A 108 -4.96 -3.22 14.61
C ALA A 108 -4.52 -1.79 15.01
N GLU A 109 -3.51 -1.67 15.86
CA GLU A 109 -2.90 -0.38 16.24
C GLU A 109 -2.09 0.21 15.10
N PHE A 110 -1.33 -0.64 14.38
CA PHE A 110 -0.55 -0.23 13.21
C PHE A 110 -1.44 0.37 12.12
N TYR A 111 -2.64 -0.18 11.87
CA TYR A 111 -3.57 0.35 10.87
C TYR A 111 -4.24 1.67 11.26
N GLN A 112 -4.14 2.12 12.51
CA GLN A 112 -4.65 3.44 12.94
C GLN A 112 -3.68 4.59 12.61
N GLN A 113 -2.48 4.29 12.14
CA GLN A 113 -1.53 5.32 11.73
C GLN A 113 -1.93 5.96 10.39
N ASN A 114 -1.54 7.22 10.17
CA ASN A 114 -1.85 7.99 8.97
C ASN A 114 -0.62 8.21 8.05
N VAL A 115 0.40 7.37 8.18
CA VAL A 115 1.64 7.50 7.39
C VAL A 115 1.48 6.87 6.02
N ILE A 116 0.77 5.74 5.95
CA ILE A 116 0.49 5.06 4.68
C ILE A 116 -0.63 5.80 3.95
N PRO A 117 -0.41 6.34 2.75
CA PRO A 117 -1.45 7.00 1.97
C PRO A 117 -2.56 6.01 1.57
N GLY A 118 -3.81 6.35 1.84
CA GLY A 118 -4.97 5.52 1.52
C GLY A 118 -5.39 4.59 2.65
N ALA A 119 -6.38 3.72 2.40
CA ALA A 119 -6.69 2.64 3.32
C ALA A 119 -5.52 1.66 3.30
N ALA A 120 -4.95 1.38 4.46
CA ALA A 120 -3.97 0.31 4.58
C ALA A 120 -4.57 -0.96 3.96
N GLN A 121 -3.91 -1.50 2.96
CA GLN A 121 -4.37 -2.72 2.31
C GLN A 121 -4.19 -3.87 3.31
N GLU A 122 -5.19 -4.71 3.44
CA GLU A 122 -5.06 -5.96 4.19
C GLU A 122 -3.83 -6.72 3.67
N GLY A 123 -2.95 -7.14 4.59
CA GLY A 123 -1.73 -7.87 4.25
C GLY A 123 -0.43 -7.05 4.24
N VAL A 124 -0.48 -5.74 4.49
CA VAL A 124 0.75 -4.95 4.72
C VAL A 124 1.26 -5.24 6.12
N GLY A 125 2.32 -6.04 6.22
CA GLY A 125 2.91 -6.43 7.50
C GLY A 125 3.82 -5.38 8.14
N ALA A 126 4.40 -4.46 7.35
CA ALA A 126 5.26 -3.37 7.78
C ALA A 126 5.34 -2.30 6.68
N PHE A 127 6.00 -1.20 6.94
CA PHE A 127 6.15 -0.12 5.95
C PHE A 127 7.42 0.70 6.17
N ALA A 128 8.24 0.82 5.11
CA ALA A 128 9.36 1.76 5.04
C ALA A 128 8.91 3.06 4.37
N GLU A 129 8.92 4.17 5.10
CA GLU A 129 8.54 5.49 4.59
C GLU A 129 9.73 6.18 3.91
N PRO A 130 9.67 6.43 2.58
CA PRO A 130 10.78 7.03 1.85
C PRO A 130 11.08 8.48 2.25
N SER A 131 10.03 9.24 2.64
CA SER A 131 10.17 10.69 2.90
C SER A 131 10.90 11.00 4.19
N ARG A 132 10.89 10.09 5.15
CA ARG A 132 11.49 10.25 6.47
C ARG A 132 12.45 9.15 6.85
N TYR A 133 12.74 8.22 5.93
CA TYR A 133 13.67 7.11 6.13
C TYR A 133 13.38 6.34 7.42
N ARG A 134 12.09 6.03 7.69
CA ARG A 134 11.66 5.35 8.91
C ARG A 134 10.86 4.10 8.60
N ILE A 135 10.87 3.16 9.56
CA ILE A 135 10.14 1.90 9.47
C ILE A 135 9.01 1.91 10.50
N LEU A 136 7.83 1.47 10.10
CA LEU A 136 6.68 1.24 10.98
C LEU A 136 6.28 -0.22 10.88
N MET A 137 6.10 -0.91 12.01
CA MET A 137 5.71 -2.31 12.01
C MET A 137 4.94 -2.72 13.27
N PRO A 138 3.98 -3.67 13.15
CA PRO A 138 3.40 -4.36 14.28
C PRO A 138 4.33 -5.49 14.76
N MET A 139 4.05 -6.01 15.96
CA MET A 139 4.85 -7.06 16.59
C MET A 139 4.06 -8.34 16.89
N ASP A 140 2.86 -8.47 16.36
CA ASP A 140 1.96 -9.62 16.58
C ASP A 140 2.24 -10.81 15.67
N GLU A 141 3.31 -10.75 14.88
CA GLU A 141 3.78 -11.83 14.03
C GLU A 141 4.77 -12.77 14.77
N PRO A 142 4.93 -14.03 14.33
CA PRO A 142 5.96 -14.93 14.82
C PRO A 142 7.37 -14.35 14.70
N PRO A 143 8.29 -14.71 15.64
CA PRO A 143 9.65 -14.13 15.68
C PRO A 143 10.43 -14.19 14.37
N ASP A 144 10.34 -15.30 13.63
CA ASP A 144 11.05 -15.47 12.35
C ASP A 144 10.49 -14.54 11.27
N LEU A 145 9.18 -14.32 11.27
CA LEU A 145 8.55 -13.38 10.36
C LEU A 145 8.87 -11.93 10.72
N LEU A 146 8.92 -11.59 12.03
CA LEU A 146 9.32 -10.25 12.47
C LEU A 146 10.73 -9.91 12.00
N TYR A 147 11.69 -10.83 12.13
CA TYR A 147 13.05 -10.62 11.62
C TYR A 147 13.04 -10.42 10.10
N GLY A 148 12.32 -11.27 9.36
CA GLY A 148 12.16 -11.16 7.91
C GLY A 148 11.56 -9.81 7.47
N LEU A 149 10.53 -9.32 8.18
CA LEU A 149 9.94 -8.00 7.93
C LEU A 149 10.95 -6.88 8.16
N ILE A 150 11.71 -6.92 9.26
CA ILE A 150 12.77 -5.92 9.52
C ILE A 150 13.79 -5.91 8.39
N VAL A 151 14.28 -7.07 7.96
CA VAL A 151 15.24 -7.17 6.84
C VAL A 151 14.65 -6.59 5.56
N HIS A 152 13.38 -6.90 5.26
CA HIS A 152 12.69 -6.41 4.08
C HIS A 152 12.58 -4.88 4.08
N GLU A 153 12.01 -4.30 5.14
CA GLU A 153 11.80 -2.85 5.23
C GLU A 153 13.11 -2.07 5.34
N LEU A 154 14.09 -2.62 6.04
CA LEU A 154 15.40 -2.01 6.15
C LEU A 154 16.13 -2.01 4.80
N THR A 155 15.95 -3.05 3.98
CA THR A 155 16.47 -3.07 2.60
C THR A 155 15.91 -1.90 1.80
N HIS A 156 14.63 -1.55 1.96
CA HIS A 156 14.06 -0.36 1.32
C HIS A 156 14.72 0.93 1.80
N ILE A 157 15.02 1.06 3.09
CA ILE A 157 15.73 2.25 3.62
C ILE A 157 17.11 2.38 2.96
N PHE A 158 17.88 1.29 2.84
CA PHE A 158 19.15 1.30 2.13
C PHE A 158 18.98 1.65 0.64
N GLN A 159 17.96 1.12 -0.02
CA GLN A 159 17.65 1.48 -1.41
C GLN A 159 17.33 2.96 -1.57
N PHE A 160 16.56 3.55 -0.65
CA PHE A 160 16.24 4.98 -0.69
C PHE A 160 17.46 5.87 -0.48
N ASP A 161 18.45 5.41 0.30
CA ASP A 161 19.69 6.13 0.55
C ASP A 161 20.67 6.03 -0.62
N ILE A 162 20.80 4.84 -1.21
CA ILE A 162 21.71 4.57 -2.33
C ILE A 162 21.18 5.16 -3.66
N ILE A 163 19.86 5.05 -3.90
CA ILE A 163 19.26 5.43 -5.18
C ILE A 163 18.77 6.88 -5.11
N PRO A 164 19.21 7.77 -6.03
CA PRO A 164 18.73 9.14 -6.05
C PRO A 164 17.20 9.23 -6.10
N THR A 165 16.61 10.07 -5.27
CA THR A 165 15.14 10.22 -5.11
C THR A 165 14.44 10.55 -6.43
N SER A 166 15.12 11.19 -7.37
CA SER A 166 14.60 11.48 -8.72
C SER A 166 14.34 10.21 -9.54
N LEU A 167 15.09 9.13 -9.29
CA LEU A 167 14.90 7.85 -9.97
C LEU A 167 13.80 7.03 -9.30
N ILE A 168 13.70 7.06 -7.97
CA ILE A 168 12.66 6.34 -7.20
C ILE A 168 11.26 6.83 -7.58
N ARG A 169 11.08 8.13 -7.81
CA ARG A 169 9.77 8.71 -8.18
C ARG A 169 9.25 8.27 -9.54
N ASN A 170 10.11 7.78 -10.42
CA ASN A 170 9.77 7.40 -11.80
C ASN A 170 9.75 5.88 -12.01
N THR A 171 10.14 5.09 -11.02
CA THR A 171 10.03 3.63 -11.09
C THR A 171 8.71 3.22 -10.45
N THR A 172 7.84 2.57 -11.23
CA THR A 172 6.74 1.78 -10.66
C THR A 172 7.36 0.72 -9.74
N PRO A 173 6.81 0.50 -8.54
CA PRO A 173 7.26 -0.59 -7.68
C PRO A 173 7.22 -1.89 -8.48
N LEU A 174 8.33 -2.60 -8.54
CA LEU A 174 8.49 -3.86 -9.28
C LEU A 174 8.04 -5.10 -8.46
N TRP A 175 7.27 -4.88 -7.39
CA TRP A 175 6.71 -5.94 -6.52
C TRP A 175 5.27 -5.64 -6.10
#